data_bf7e47abb077b0229d5998725f5dbf13
#
_entry.id   bf7e47abb077b0229d5998725f5dbf13
#
_cell.length_a   1.000
_cell.length_b   1.000
_cell.length_c   1.000
_cell.angle_alpha   90.00
_cell.angle_beta   90.00
_cell.angle_gamma   90.00
#
_symmetry.space_group_name_H-M   'P 1'
#
loop_
_entity.id
_entity.type
_entity.pdbx_description
1 polymer ?
#
loop_
_entity_poly.entity_id
_entity_poly.type
_entity_poly.pdbx_seq_one_letter_code
_entity_poly.pdbx_strand_id
1 'polypeptide(L)'
;MTIEKVTSIIEWVRKTNEGDVKYASFPRSRAHAVRCTVSNYNQAFGIDRGIFIHFHFCYDEEVAVIVAVSMDEREITKNTEHEYEWREQIEKPYNR
;
A
#
# COMPACT_ATOMS: atom_id res chain seq x y z
N MET A 1 -14.13 -8.33 -0.61
CA MET A 1 -12.91 -7.59 -1.01
C MET A 1 -13.09 -7.11 -2.44
N THR A 2 -12.84 -5.84 -2.68
CA THR A 2 -13.01 -5.24 -4.00
C THR A 2 -11.65 -4.92 -4.61
N ILE A 3 -11.40 -5.42 -5.81
CA ILE A 3 -10.19 -5.11 -6.58
C ILE A 3 -10.55 -4.05 -7.60
N GLU A 4 -9.95 -2.88 -7.45
CA GLU A 4 -10.26 -1.73 -8.32
C GLU A 4 -9.51 -1.82 -9.64
N LYS A 5 -10.09 -1.22 -10.67
CA LYS A 5 -9.37 -0.93 -11.91
C LYS A 5 -8.93 0.53 -11.85
N VAL A 6 -7.63 0.75 -11.86
CA VAL A 6 -7.06 2.07 -11.64
C VAL A 6 -6.42 2.58 -12.93
N THR A 7 -6.84 3.77 -13.36
CA THR A 7 -6.26 4.43 -14.53
C THR A 7 -5.11 5.36 -14.15
N SER A 8 -5.15 5.92 -12.94
CA SER A 8 -4.11 6.81 -12.44
C SER A 8 -3.63 6.32 -11.09
N ILE A 9 -2.38 5.89 -11.01
CA ILE A 9 -1.77 5.39 -9.78
C ILE A 9 -1.76 6.50 -8.72
N ILE A 10 -1.36 7.70 -9.09
CA ILE A 10 -1.26 8.81 -8.13
C ILE A 10 -2.62 9.18 -7.55
N GLU A 11 -3.68 9.16 -8.34
CA GLU A 11 -5.02 9.44 -7.85
C GLU A 11 -5.48 8.36 -6.87
N TRP A 12 -5.19 7.11 -7.17
CA TRP A 12 -5.53 5.99 -6.31
C TRP A 12 -4.84 6.11 -4.94
N VAL A 13 -3.55 6.44 -4.95
CA VAL A 13 -2.77 6.63 -3.74
C VAL A 13 -3.26 7.87 -2.97
N ARG A 14 -3.48 8.97 -3.67
CA ARG A 14 -3.90 10.24 -3.07
C ARG A 14 -5.24 10.13 -2.34
N LYS A 15 -6.15 9.33 -2.86
CA LYS A 15 -7.50 9.16 -2.28
C LYS A 15 -7.53 8.20 -1.10
N THR A 16 -6.40 7.63 -0.72
CA THR A 16 -6.33 6.70 0.38
C THR A 16 -6.32 7.45 1.71
N ASN A 17 -7.18 7.06 2.62
CA ASN A 17 -7.30 7.66 3.94
C ASN A 17 -6.74 6.72 5.00
N GLU A 18 -6.39 7.28 6.16
CA GLU A 18 -5.91 6.50 7.28
C GLU A 18 -6.87 5.36 7.60
N GLY A 19 -6.34 4.16 7.75
CA GLY A 19 -7.13 2.96 8.02
C GLY A 19 -7.61 2.23 6.79
N ASP A 20 -7.48 2.83 5.60
CA ASP A 20 -7.90 2.16 4.37
C ASP A 20 -6.96 1.03 3.99
N VAL A 21 -7.54 -0.06 3.53
CA VAL A 21 -6.84 -1.14 2.85
C VAL A 21 -7.45 -1.25 1.46
N LYS A 22 -6.63 -1.03 0.43
CA LYS A 22 -7.13 -0.96 -0.94
C LYS A 22 -6.37 -1.93 -1.84
N TYR A 23 -7.09 -2.50 -2.79
CA TYR A 23 -6.57 -3.48 -3.74
C TYR A 23 -6.83 -3.00 -5.16
N ALA A 24 -5.83 -3.10 -6.02
CA ALA A 24 -5.98 -2.73 -7.42
C ALA A 24 -5.24 -3.69 -8.33
N SER A 25 -5.83 -3.94 -9.50
CA SER A 25 -5.23 -4.82 -10.50
C SER A 25 -4.25 -4.03 -11.36
N PHE A 26 -3.00 -4.51 -11.43
CA PHE A 26 -1.96 -3.96 -12.30
C PHE A 26 -1.17 -5.10 -12.92
N PRO A 27 -0.76 -4.97 -14.19
CA PRO A 27 0.19 -5.92 -14.75
C PRO A 27 1.48 -5.93 -13.92
N ARG A 28 2.10 -7.09 -13.77
CA ARG A 28 3.32 -7.19 -12.97
C ARG A 28 4.46 -6.31 -13.50
N SER A 29 4.43 -5.99 -14.78
CA SER A 29 5.38 -5.06 -15.39
C SER A 29 5.28 -3.65 -14.82
N ARG A 30 4.15 -3.31 -14.20
CA ARG A 30 3.94 -1.99 -13.59
C ARG A 30 4.20 -1.97 -12.08
N ALA A 31 4.54 -3.10 -11.48
CA ALA A 31 4.75 -3.18 -10.03
C ALA A 31 5.77 -2.15 -9.53
N HIS A 32 6.88 -1.98 -10.26
CA HIS A 32 7.91 -1.01 -9.88
C HIS A 32 7.38 0.43 -9.93
N ALA A 33 6.63 0.76 -10.98
CA ALA A 33 6.04 2.10 -11.12
C ALA A 33 5.07 2.42 -9.98
N VAL A 34 4.26 1.44 -9.57
CA VAL A 34 3.34 1.61 -8.44
C VAL A 34 4.13 1.83 -7.15
N ARG A 35 5.16 1.02 -6.93
CA ARG A 35 6.03 1.14 -5.75
C ARG A 35 6.66 2.53 -5.67
N CYS A 36 7.21 3.01 -6.78
CA CYS A 36 7.84 4.33 -6.83
C CYS A 36 6.84 5.43 -6.54
N THR A 37 5.64 5.33 -7.08
CA THR A 37 4.58 6.32 -6.84
C THR A 37 4.19 6.38 -5.36
N VAL A 38 4.03 5.22 -4.72
CA VAL A 38 3.72 5.16 -3.29
C VAL A 38 4.85 5.77 -2.47
N SER A 39 6.10 5.39 -2.76
CA SER A 39 7.26 5.91 -2.05
C SER A 39 7.38 7.44 -2.19
N ASN A 40 7.23 7.95 -3.42
CA ASN A 40 7.29 9.38 -3.68
C ASN A 40 6.17 10.13 -2.98
N TYR A 41 4.99 9.56 -2.95
CA TYR A 41 3.86 10.15 -2.25
C TYR A 41 4.13 10.25 -0.74
N ASN A 42 4.66 9.18 -0.14
CA ASN A 42 5.00 9.19 1.28
C ASN A 42 6.00 10.30 1.61
N GLN A 43 7.03 10.47 0.76
CA GLN A 43 8.05 11.49 0.96
C GLN A 43 7.52 12.90 0.77
N ALA A 44 6.65 13.10 -0.22
CA ALA A 44 6.17 14.44 -0.57
C ALA A 44 5.01 14.90 0.31
N PHE A 45 4.09 14.00 0.67
CA PHE A 45 2.82 14.38 1.29
C PHE A 45 2.51 13.63 2.58
N GLY A 46 3.15 12.49 2.83
CA GLY A 46 2.83 11.65 3.97
C GLY A 46 2.96 12.37 5.31
N ILE A 47 4.03 13.15 5.46
CA ILE A 47 4.28 13.91 6.70
C ILE A 47 3.17 14.93 6.93
N ASP A 48 2.82 15.69 5.89
CA ASP A 48 1.78 16.73 5.99
C ASP A 48 0.41 16.14 6.32
N ARG A 49 0.12 14.97 5.79
CA ARG A 49 -1.14 14.28 6.05
C ARG A 49 -1.11 13.45 7.33
N GLY A 50 0.06 13.23 7.90
CA GLY A 50 0.23 12.40 9.09
C GLY A 50 -0.01 10.92 8.84
N ILE A 51 0.15 10.46 7.59
CA ILE A 51 -0.06 9.06 7.21
C ILE A 51 1.15 8.50 6.48
N PHE A 52 1.26 7.18 6.53
CA PHE A 52 2.24 6.43 5.75
C PHE A 52 1.53 5.29 5.03
N ILE A 53 1.83 5.12 3.75
CA ILE A 53 1.21 4.09 2.94
C ILE A 53 2.19 2.94 2.75
N HIS A 54 1.83 1.76 3.27
CA HIS A 54 2.55 0.52 3.02
C HIS A 54 2.11 -0.04 1.68
N PHE A 55 3.05 -0.64 0.97
CA PHE A 55 2.79 -1.21 -0.35
C PHE A 55 3.28 -2.66 -0.41
N HIS A 56 2.46 -3.50 -1.03
CA HIS A 56 2.82 -4.87 -1.36
C HIS A 56 2.24 -5.23 -2.72
N PHE A 57 2.99 -5.95 -3.53
CA PHE A 57 2.51 -6.43 -4.81
C PHE A 57 2.47 -7.95 -4.84
N CYS A 58 1.30 -8.50 -5.08
CA CYS A 58 1.09 -9.93 -5.23
C CYS A 58 1.32 -10.29 -6.70
N TYR A 59 2.51 -10.79 -7.02
CA TYR A 59 2.91 -11.02 -8.41
C TYR A 59 2.08 -12.09 -9.10
N ASP A 60 1.70 -13.13 -8.38
CA ASP A 60 0.94 -14.23 -8.97
C ASP A 60 -0.47 -13.78 -9.39
N GLU A 61 -1.13 -13.00 -8.58
CA GLU A 61 -2.47 -12.48 -8.85
C GLU A 61 -2.48 -11.16 -9.61
N GLU A 62 -1.32 -10.54 -9.76
CA GLU A 62 -1.18 -9.21 -10.34
C GLU A 62 -2.06 -8.17 -9.65
N VAL A 63 -1.94 -8.10 -8.33
CA VAL A 63 -2.70 -7.18 -7.50
C VAL A 63 -1.76 -6.38 -6.61
N ALA A 64 -1.92 -5.07 -6.63
CA ALA A 64 -1.25 -4.16 -5.71
C ALA A 64 -2.13 -3.94 -4.49
N VAL A 65 -1.52 -3.96 -3.32
CA VAL A 65 -2.19 -3.71 -2.04
C VAL A 65 -1.54 -2.52 -1.37
N ILE A 66 -2.35 -1.57 -0.93
CA ILE A 66 -1.86 -0.45 -0.12
C ILE A 66 -2.66 -0.36 1.17
N VAL A 67 -1.96 -0.01 2.24
CA VAL A 67 -2.53 0.19 3.57
C VAL A 67 -2.02 1.52 4.11
N ALA A 68 -2.94 2.41 4.45
CA ALA A 68 -2.58 3.70 5.03
C ALA A 68 -2.66 3.62 6.56
N VAL A 69 -1.57 3.94 7.22
CA VAL A 69 -1.49 3.96 8.68
C VAL A 69 -1.06 5.35 9.15
N SER A 70 -1.27 5.65 10.44
CA SER A 70 -0.77 6.88 11.01
C SER A 70 0.76 6.87 11.04
N MET A 71 1.37 8.04 11.09
CA MET A 71 2.84 8.13 11.19
C MET A 71 3.36 7.47 12.46
N ASP A 72 2.58 7.52 13.53
CA ASP A 72 2.96 6.86 14.78
C ASP A 72 3.00 5.34 14.61
N GLU A 73 2.00 4.79 13.91
CA GLU A 73 1.95 3.35 13.60
C GLU A 73 3.08 2.93 12.66
N ARG A 74 3.49 3.82 11.76
CA ARG A 74 4.64 3.57 10.89
C ARG A 74 5.91 3.33 11.71
N GLU A 75 6.13 4.13 12.74
CA GLU A 75 7.29 3.97 13.60
C GLU A 75 7.30 2.62 14.32
N ILE A 76 6.13 2.19 14.76
CA ILE A 76 5.95 0.89 15.40
C ILE A 76 6.23 -0.24 14.39
N THR A 77 5.69 -0.13 13.19
CA THR A 77 5.84 -1.19 12.17
C THR A 77 7.26 -1.29 11.62
N LYS A 78 8.07 -0.25 11.76
CA LYS A 78 9.49 -0.31 11.35
C LYS A 78 10.32 -1.22 12.22
N ASN A 79 9.88 -1.43 13.44
CA ASN A 79 10.68 -2.11 14.45
C ASN A 79 10.14 -3.49 14.73
N THR A 80 10.37 -4.46 13.81
CA THR A 80 10.24 -5.84 14.13
C THR A 80 8.98 -6.60 13.75
N GLU A 81 8.35 -7.19 14.73
CA GLU A 81 7.25 -8.14 14.60
C GLU A 81 6.01 -7.54 13.95
N HIS A 82 5.79 -6.25 14.17
CA HIS A 82 4.64 -5.55 13.59
C HIS A 82 4.71 -5.47 12.07
N GLU A 83 5.90 -5.36 11.51
CA GLU A 83 6.07 -5.36 10.06
C GLU A 83 5.64 -6.70 9.46
N TYR A 84 5.94 -7.78 10.17
CA TYR A 84 5.51 -9.12 9.77
C TYR A 84 4.01 -9.29 9.85
N GLU A 85 3.40 -8.81 10.92
CA GLU A 85 1.95 -8.87 11.08
C GLU A 85 1.24 -8.10 9.99
N TRP A 86 1.74 -6.92 9.65
CA TRP A 86 1.19 -6.12 8.57
C TRP A 86 1.28 -6.86 7.23
N ARG A 87 2.39 -7.48 6.95
CA ARG A 87 2.57 -8.27 5.74
C ARG A 87 1.60 -9.42 5.67
N GLU A 88 1.43 -10.14 6.76
CA GLU A 88 0.45 -11.23 6.81
C GLU A 88 -0.96 -10.74 6.54
N GLN A 89 -1.35 -9.63 7.13
CA GLN A 89 -2.67 -9.06 6.91
C GLN A 89 -2.88 -8.62 5.47
N ILE A 90 -1.86 -8.03 4.87
CA ILE A 90 -1.92 -7.59 3.48
C ILE A 90 -1.99 -8.78 2.53
N GLU A 91 -1.19 -9.82 2.77
CA GLU A 91 -1.10 -10.98 1.91
C GLU A 91 -2.22 -12.00 2.10
N LYS A 92 -2.77 -12.10 3.30
CA LYS A 92 -3.79 -13.08 3.64
C LYS A 92 -4.96 -13.18 2.67
N PRO A 93 -5.51 -12.08 2.14
CA PRO A 93 -6.60 -12.18 1.17
C PRO A 93 -6.24 -12.96 -0.09
N TYR A 94 -4.95 -13.08 -0.39
CA TYR A 94 -4.46 -13.69 -1.62
C TYR A 94 -3.68 -14.99 -1.39
N ASN A 95 -3.16 -15.20 -0.19
CA ASN A 95 -2.37 -16.37 0.17
C ASN A 95 -3.24 -17.37 0.94
N ARG A 96 -4.02 -18.10 0.21
CA ARG A 96 -4.90 -19.10 0.78
C ARG A 96 -4.37 -20.51 0.57
#